data_af2dbfe3b065935203841bebac7ad576
#
_entry.id   af2dbfe3b065935203841bebac7ad576
#
_cell.length_a   1.000
_cell.length_b   1.000
_cell.length_c   1.000
_cell.angle_alpha   90.00
_cell.angle_beta   90.00
_cell.angle_gamma   90.00
#
_symmetry.space_group_name_H-M   'P 1'
#
loop_
_entity.id
_entity.type
_entity.pdbx_description
1 polymer ?
#
loop_
_entity_poly.entity_id
_entity_poly.type
_entity_poly.pdbx_seq_one_letter_code
_entity_poly.pdbx_strand_id
1 'polypeptide(L)'
;DCGTILTHQMTDGTDIPMSPAAAQVELDRDRRSCPACNGRLWSLTRKGNAMRSRREIVLDALKQLPTIGEKTADRLLTTFGESLLGSMLEDNVYEFINLMDENGDLVFSDRQAIRMERAMAHTEFAFGQGDYQATEFIKRYLPHGYFGLLVVDEGHEYKNDGSAQGQAMGVLARKCRKTLLLTGTLMGGYADDLFFLLWRLNPKAMIADGYRVNSRGSLGSASMGFMRDHGVLKDVFKETSGEAHRTAKGKHEAKRTAKGAGFGPKGIMRYVLPCTVFLKLSDIGAGILPGYTEHFTEVEMTEEQGKAYDKLSRTLSAELRYALAKGDPTLLGVVLQVLLAWPDCAFRDELVMHPRTRATLAFQTAIFGNEDIMPKEQALLDLCKREKGRGRKVLAYSVYTGTRDTTTRLKLILERAGLRVAILRASVDATKREDWVADQVDRGVDVVLTNPELVKTGLDLLDFPTIAFMQSGYNVYTLQQAARRSWRIGQKQDVDVYFFGHRATAQMTCLELMAKKIAVSQSTSGDMPESGLDILNQNDDSIEVALAKKLVA
;
A
#
# COMPACT_ATOMS: atom_id res chain seq x y z
N ASP A 1 -23.78 -9.12 3.41
CA ASP A 1 -22.35 -9.47 3.49
C ASP A 1 -22.10 -10.96 3.79
N CYS A 2 -22.94 -11.65 4.55
CA CYS A 2 -22.75 -13.08 4.88
C CYS A 2 -23.50 -14.05 3.95
N GLY A 3 -24.25 -13.56 2.97
CA GLY A 3 -25.05 -14.37 2.05
C GLY A 3 -26.34 -14.95 2.65
N THR A 4 -26.74 -14.51 3.84
CA THR A 4 -28.03 -14.92 4.44
C THR A 4 -29.18 -14.30 3.68
N ILE A 5 -30.16 -15.14 3.30
CA ILE A 5 -31.38 -14.68 2.62
C ILE A 5 -32.29 -14.06 3.68
N LEU A 6 -32.75 -12.84 3.43
CA LEU A 6 -33.77 -12.20 4.27
C LEU A 6 -35.12 -12.81 3.97
N THR A 7 -35.84 -13.17 5.04
CA THR A 7 -37.15 -13.76 4.96
C THR A 7 -38.21 -12.83 5.60
N HIS A 8 -39.43 -12.92 5.10
CA HIS A 8 -40.62 -12.32 5.71
C HIS A 8 -41.48 -13.44 6.28
N GLN A 9 -41.87 -13.32 7.54
CA GLN A 9 -42.73 -14.28 8.18
C GLN A 9 -44.20 -14.00 7.80
N MET A 10 -44.81 -14.97 7.20
CA MET A 10 -46.25 -14.91 6.86
C MET A 10 -47.11 -15.15 8.09
N THR A 11 -48.37 -14.82 8.00
CA THR A 11 -49.38 -14.99 9.08
C THR A 11 -49.61 -16.45 9.50
N ASP A 12 -49.21 -17.39 8.64
CA ASP A 12 -49.25 -18.83 8.91
C ASP A 12 -47.96 -19.38 9.54
N GLY A 13 -47.01 -18.50 9.82
CA GLY A 13 -45.72 -18.86 10.40
C GLY A 13 -44.67 -19.34 9.39
N THR A 14 -44.97 -19.36 8.09
CA THR A 14 -43.97 -19.72 7.06
C THR A 14 -43.06 -18.55 6.73
N ASP A 15 -41.77 -18.84 6.57
CA ASP A 15 -40.75 -17.86 6.18
C ASP A 15 -40.56 -17.89 4.67
N ILE A 16 -40.90 -16.79 4.00
CA ILE A 16 -40.72 -16.62 2.55
C ILE A 16 -39.58 -15.66 2.28
N PRO A 17 -38.66 -15.96 1.31
CA PRO A 17 -37.63 -15.04 0.90
C PRO A 17 -38.21 -13.70 0.46
N MET A 18 -37.65 -12.59 1.03
CA MET A 18 -38.05 -11.24 0.61
C MET A 18 -37.67 -10.98 -0.84
N SER A 19 -38.60 -10.43 -1.62
CA SER A 19 -38.24 -9.84 -2.90
C SER A 19 -37.35 -8.59 -2.69
N PRO A 20 -36.47 -8.23 -3.65
CA PRO A 20 -35.66 -7.03 -3.53
C PRO A 20 -36.46 -5.76 -3.26
N ALA A 21 -37.64 -5.63 -3.87
CA ALA A 21 -38.54 -4.48 -3.68
C ALA A 21 -39.14 -4.45 -2.26
N ALA A 22 -39.56 -5.60 -1.73
CA ALA A 22 -40.10 -5.71 -0.37
C ALA A 22 -38.99 -5.41 0.66
N ALA A 23 -37.82 -5.97 0.48
CA ALA A 23 -36.66 -5.72 1.35
C ALA A 23 -36.29 -4.23 1.34
N GLN A 24 -36.32 -3.57 0.19
CA GLN A 24 -36.02 -2.13 0.09
C GLN A 24 -37.04 -1.30 0.91
N VAL A 25 -38.32 -1.54 0.77
CA VAL A 25 -39.35 -0.79 1.49
C VAL A 25 -39.24 -1.02 3.00
N GLU A 26 -38.98 -2.24 3.42
CA GLU A 26 -38.84 -2.58 4.84
C GLU A 26 -37.59 -2.02 5.46
N LEU A 27 -36.42 -2.11 4.76
CA LEU A 27 -35.15 -1.60 5.23
C LEU A 27 -35.03 -0.08 5.18
N ASP A 28 -35.79 0.59 4.29
CA ASP A 28 -35.89 2.05 4.28
C ASP A 28 -36.60 2.61 5.51
N ARG A 29 -37.55 1.81 6.06
CA ARG A 29 -38.27 2.17 7.28
C ARG A 29 -37.50 1.84 8.55
N ASP A 30 -36.86 0.70 8.56
CA ASP A 30 -36.27 0.10 9.75
C ASP A 30 -34.81 -0.28 9.48
N ARG A 31 -33.87 0.51 10.00
CA ARG A 31 -32.42 0.30 9.81
C ARG A 31 -31.94 -0.92 10.60
N ARG A 32 -32.18 -2.11 10.07
CA ARG A 32 -31.90 -3.39 10.70
C ARG A 32 -30.47 -3.89 10.41
N SER A 33 -30.00 -4.74 11.29
CA SER A 33 -28.79 -5.53 11.08
C SER A 33 -29.15 -6.97 10.68
N CYS A 34 -28.25 -7.63 9.97
CA CYS A 34 -28.42 -9.03 9.59
C CYS A 34 -28.48 -9.93 10.84
N PRO A 35 -29.48 -10.81 10.97
CA PRO A 35 -29.61 -11.68 12.14
C PRO A 35 -28.48 -12.71 12.23
N ALA A 36 -27.83 -13.06 11.12
CA ALA A 36 -26.77 -14.07 11.11
C ALA A 36 -25.38 -13.48 11.44
N CYS A 37 -25.03 -12.32 10.86
CA CYS A 37 -23.67 -11.77 11.01
C CYS A 37 -23.65 -10.40 11.71
N ASN A 38 -24.81 -9.83 12.04
CA ASN A 38 -24.98 -8.49 12.58
C ASN A 38 -24.48 -7.35 11.68
N GLY A 39 -24.18 -7.65 10.42
CA GLY A 39 -23.81 -6.64 9.41
C GLY A 39 -25.00 -5.75 9.05
N ARG A 40 -24.75 -4.51 8.66
CA ARG A 40 -25.81 -3.57 8.25
C ARG A 40 -26.54 -4.07 7.02
N LEU A 41 -27.86 -3.97 7.04
CA LEU A 41 -28.74 -4.29 5.90
C LEU A 41 -29.15 -3.03 5.10
N TRP A 42 -28.62 -1.88 5.42
CA TRP A 42 -28.94 -0.60 4.80
C TRP A 42 -27.67 0.15 4.37
N SER A 43 -27.78 0.91 3.31
CA SER A 43 -26.75 1.81 2.80
C SER A 43 -27.35 3.18 2.50
N LEU A 44 -26.51 4.23 2.57
CA LEU A 44 -26.93 5.56 2.17
C LEU A 44 -26.87 5.65 0.64
N THR A 45 -28.00 6.02 0.03
CA THR A 45 -28.08 6.29 -1.42
C THR A 45 -28.51 7.72 -1.66
N ARG A 46 -27.97 8.33 -2.71
CA ARG A 46 -28.43 9.66 -3.13
C ARG A 46 -29.76 9.57 -3.85
N LYS A 47 -30.68 10.48 -3.50
CA LYS A 47 -31.89 10.73 -4.30
C LYS A 47 -31.63 11.93 -5.20
N GLY A 48 -31.75 11.78 -6.50
CA GLY A 48 -31.70 12.91 -7.43
C GLY A 48 -31.66 12.48 -8.90
N ASN A 49 -32.59 13.01 -9.67
CA ASN A 49 -32.76 12.72 -11.10
C ASN A 49 -32.24 13.86 -12.01
N ALA A 50 -31.53 14.86 -11.47
CA ALA A 50 -31.02 15.97 -12.26
C ALA A 50 -29.57 15.71 -12.67
N MET A 51 -29.22 16.01 -13.91
CA MET A 51 -27.81 16.09 -14.35
C MET A 51 -27.10 17.14 -13.46
N ARG A 52 -26.13 16.66 -12.68
CA ARG A 52 -25.34 17.50 -11.79
C ARG A 52 -23.98 17.79 -12.41
N SER A 53 -23.48 18.98 -12.19
CA SER A 53 -22.09 19.31 -12.52
C SER A 53 -21.12 18.47 -11.67
N ARG A 54 -19.92 18.23 -12.17
CA ARG A 54 -18.87 17.51 -11.42
C ARG A 54 -18.60 18.19 -10.08
N ARG A 55 -18.61 19.53 -10.05
CA ARG A 55 -18.47 20.33 -8.83
C ARG A 55 -19.54 20.01 -7.79
N GLU A 56 -20.81 19.95 -8.18
CA GLU A 56 -21.92 19.62 -7.27
C GLU A 56 -21.82 18.20 -6.73
N ILE A 57 -21.38 17.25 -7.57
CA ILE A 57 -21.18 15.85 -7.17
C ILE A 57 -20.09 15.75 -6.10
N VAL A 58 -18.94 16.40 -6.32
CA VAL A 58 -17.82 16.44 -5.38
C VAL A 58 -18.23 17.14 -4.09
N LEU A 59 -18.92 18.28 -4.18
CA LEU A 59 -19.40 19.03 -3.02
C LEU A 59 -20.32 18.19 -2.12
N ASP A 60 -21.26 17.51 -2.73
CA ASP A 60 -22.20 16.65 -2.00
C ASP A 60 -21.52 15.41 -1.43
N ALA A 61 -20.52 14.86 -2.11
CA ALA A 61 -19.72 13.75 -1.58
C ALA A 61 -18.91 14.20 -0.35
N LEU A 62 -18.26 15.36 -0.42
CA LEU A 62 -17.53 15.94 0.70
C LEU A 62 -18.42 16.18 1.93
N LYS A 63 -19.64 16.65 1.74
CA LYS A 63 -20.64 16.84 2.83
C LYS A 63 -21.04 15.53 3.52
N GLN A 64 -20.85 14.39 2.89
CA GLN A 64 -21.13 13.09 3.51
C GLN A 64 -20.02 12.65 4.45
N LEU A 65 -18.82 13.23 4.31
CA LEU A 65 -17.72 12.97 5.21
C LEU A 65 -18.00 13.58 6.58
N PRO A 66 -17.86 12.80 7.65
CA PRO A 66 -18.03 13.32 9.01
C PRO A 66 -17.08 14.47 9.27
N THR A 67 -17.55 15.50 9.96
CA THR A 67 -16.82 16.74 10.28
C THR A 67 -16.68 17.75 9.12
N ILE A 68 -17.08 17.41 7.91
CA ILE A 68 -17.06 18.32 6.76
C ILE A 68 -18.46 18.90 6.56
N GLY A 69 -18.63 20.16 6.96
CA GLY A 69 -19.84 20.94 6.66
C GLY A 69 -19.70 21.66 5.31
N GLU A 70 -20.78 22.30 4.88
CA GLU A 70 -20.88 22.98 3.58
C GLU A 70 -19.75 24.00 3.34
N LYS A 71 -19.45 24.85 4.32
CA LYS A 71 -18.39 25.86 4.23
C LYS A 71 -17.00 25.22 4.08
N THR A 72 -16.75 24.10 4.78
CA THR A 72 -15.48 23.39 4.70
C THR A 72 -15.35 22.68 3.35
N ALA A 73 -16.43 22.06 2.87
CA ALA A 73 -16.46 21.39 1.57
C ALA A 73 -16.21 22.39 0.42
N ASP A 74 -16.83 23.57 0.46
CA ASP A 74 -16.63 24.58 -0.58
C ASP A 74 -15.20 25.17 -0.55
N ARG A 75 -14.65 25.38 0.64
CA ARG A 75 -13.24 25.80 0.80
C ARG A 75 -12.28 24.74 0.23
N LEU A 76 -12.48 23.48 0.54
CA LEU A 76 -11.67 22.38 0.01
C LEU A 76 -11.74 22.33 -1.51
N LEU A 77 -12.93 22.44 -2.09
CA LEU A 77 -13.14 22.49 -3.53
C LEU A 77 -12.45 23.69 -4.19
N THR A 78 -12.45 24.83 -3.53
CA THR A 78 -11.79 26.04 -4.03
C THR A 78 -10.27 25.92 -3.96
N THR A 79 -9.74 25.28 -2.91
CA THR A 79 -8.29 25.14 -2.71
C THR A 79 -7.68 24.03 -3.58
N PHE A 80 -8.32 22.87 -3.68
CA PHE A 80 -7.76 21.68 -4.31
C PHE A 80 -8.34 21.34 -5.68
N GLY A 81 -9.45 21.94 -6.04
CA GLY A 81 -10.15 21.69 -7.30
C GLY A 81 -10.96 20.39 -7.33
N GLU A 82 -11.91 20.35 -8.26
CA GLU A 82 -12.83 19.23 -8.40
C GLU A 82 -12.19 17.95 -8.93
N SER A 83 -11.13 18.09 -9.72
CA SER A 83 -10.46 16.95 -10.34
C SER A 83 -9.70 16.11 -9.30
N LEU A 84 -8.88 16.77 -8.47
CA LEU A 84 -8.11 16.08 -7.42
C LEU A 84 -9.03 15.46 -6.37
N LEU A 85 -9.94 16.26 -5.82
CA LEU A 85 -10.86 15.77 -4.78
C LEU A 85 -11.80 14.69 -5.32
N GLY A 86 -12.24 14.80 -6.58
CA GLY A 86 -13.04 13.80 -7.23
C GLY A 86 -12.30 12.47 -7.35
N SER A 87 -11.06 12.48 -7.82
CA SER A 87 -10.22 11.29 -7.90
C SER A 87 -10.01 10.61 -6.54
N MET A 88 -9.68 11.39 -5.51
CA MET A 88 -9.52 10.85 -4.15
C MET A 88 -10.81 10.21 -3.60
N LEU A 89 -11.97 10.80 -3.90
CA LEU A 89 -13.26 10.25 -3.49
C LEU A 89 -13.67 8.99 -4.28
N GLU A 90 -13.21 8.89 -5.54
CA GLU A 90 -13.43 7.71 -6.40
C GLU A 90 -12.54 6.53 -6.00
N ASP A 91 -11.25 6.79 -5.80
CA ASP A 91 -10.23 5.75 -5.63
C ASP A 91 -10.06 5.32 -4.17
N ASN A 92 -9.79 6.28 -3.29
CA ASN A 92 -9.50 5.98 -1.89
C ASN A 92 -9.89 7.14 -0.97
N VAL A 93 -11.09 7.09 -0.47
CA VAL A 93 -11.62 8.10 0.45
C VAL A 93 -10.77 8.29 1.73
N TYR A 94 -9.99 7.27 2.13
CA TYR A 94 -9.10 7.36 3.30
C TYR A 94 -7.87 8.23 3.05
N GLU A 95 -7.42 8.38 1.81
CA GLU A 95 -6.33 9.30 1.47
C GLU A 95 -6.71 10.74 1.75
N PHE A 96 -8.01 11.04 1.70
CA PHE A 96 -8.56 12.34 2.02
C PHE A 96 -8.21 12.83 3.43
N ILE A 97 -8.06 11.91 4.38
CA ILE A 97 -7.67 12.22 5.77
C ILE A 97 -6.26 12.84 5.84
N ASN A 98 -5.40 12.44 4.90
CA ASN A 98 -4.01 12.87 4.81
C ASN A 98 -3.80 14.04 3.84
N LEU A 99 -4.87 14.73 3.43
CA LEU A 99 -4.81 15.86 2.52
C LEU A 99 -3.95 16.98 3.13
N MET A 100 -2.97 17.45 2.37
CA MET A 100 -2.06 18.53 2.76
C MET A 100 -2.37 19.78 1.94
N ASP A 101 -2.23 20.95 2.56
CA ASP A 101 -2.33 22.23 1.87
C ASP A 101 -1.04 22.58 1.10
N GLU A 102 -1.02 23.74 0.45
CA GLU A 102 0.12 24.22 -0.34
C GLU A 102 1.40 24.40 0.50
N ASN A 103 1.29 24.52 1.80
CA ASN A 103 2.40 24.63 2.73
C ASN A 103 2.88 23.25 3.24
N GLY A 104 2.18 22.17 2.85
CA GLY A 104 2.43 20.82 3.32
C GLY A 104 1.89 20.54 4.72
N ASP A 105 0.97 21.39 5.22
CA ASP A 105 0.27 21.14 6.48
C ASP A 105 -0.94 20.25 6.27
N LEU A 106 -1.19 19.35 7.23
CA LEU A 106 -2.40 18.53 7.20
C LEU A 106 -3.64 19.43 7.36
N VAL A 107 -4.58 19.30 6.42
CA VAL A 107 -5.83 20.06 6.41
C VAL A 107 -6.72 19.73 7.62
N PHE A 108 -6.64 18.47 8.07
CA PHE A 108 -7.43 17.97 9.19
C PHE A 108 -6.55 17.72 10.42
N SER A 109 -7.03 18.16 11.59
CA SER A 109 -6.38 17.83 12.86
C SER A 109 -6.48 16.33 13.16
N ASP A 110 -5.57 15.79 13.97
CA ASP A 110 -5.56 14.38 14.37
C ASP A 110 -6.92 13.92 14.93
N ARG A 111 -7.61 14.79 15.69
CA ARG A 111 -8.96 14.49 16.22
C ARG A 111 -10.01 14.37 15.13
N GLN A 112 -9.93 15.23 14.11
CA GLN A 112 -10.82 15.16 12.95
C GLN A 112 -10.51 13.93 12.11
N ALA A 113 -9.23 13.67 11.82
CA ALA A 113 -8.76 12.50 11.07
C ALA A 113 -9.26 11.19 11.72
N ILE A 114 -9.05 10.98 13.01
CA ILE A 114 -9.52 9.79 13.73
C ILE A 114 -11.05 9.66 13.70
N ARG A 115 -11.78 10.78 13.80
CA ARG A 115 -13.25 10.77 13.74
C ARG A 115 -13.75 10.44 12.35
N MET A 116 -13.11 10.99 11.32
CA MET A 116 -13.40 10.70 9.91
C MET A 116 -13.12 9.23 9.60
N GLU A 117 -11.95 8.73 9.94
CA GLU A 117 -11.56 7.32 9.75
C GLU A 117 -12.59 6.36 10.36
N ARG A 118 -12.96 6.56 11.62
CA ARG A 118 -13.96 5.73 12.30
C ARG A 118 -15.33 5.78 11.65
N ALA A 119 -15.74 6.93 11.13
CA ALA A 119 -17.05 7.06 10.52
C ALA A 119 -17.06 6.56 9.08
N MET A 120 -15.96 6.76 8.33
CA MET A 120 -15.79 6.23 6.98
C MET A 120 -15.77 4.70 6.96
N ALA A 121 -15.16 4.05 7.97
CA ALA A 121 -15.20 2.60 8.13
C ALA A 121 -16.63 2.02 8.18
N HIS A 122 -17.63 2.85 8.41
CA HIS A 122 -19.04 2.47 8.51
C HIS A 122 -19.94 3.06 7.42
N THR A 123 -19.37 3.79 6.46
CA THR A 123 -20.13 4.50 5.43
C THR A 123 -19.79 3.94 4.06
N GLU A 124 -20.79 3.47 3.32
CA GLU A 124 -20.64 3.17 1.91
C GLU A 124 -20.78 4.47 1.12
N PHE A 125 -19.68 4.87 0.46
CA PHE A 125 -19.68 6.06 -0.38
C PHE A 125 -20.25 5.73 -1.77
N ALA A 126 -21.27 6.48 -2.18
CA ALA A 126 -21.71 6.53 -3.56
C ALA A 126 -21.19 7.83 -4.19
N PHE A 127 -20.17 7.73 -5.04
CA PHE A 127 -19.68 8.84 -5.84
C PHE A 127 -20.25 8.73 -7.27
N GLY A 128 -20.90 9.77 -7.77
CA GLY A 128 -21.45 9.76 -9.11
C GLY A 128 -22.59 10.76 -9.33
N GLN A 129 -23.20 10.73 -10.48
CA GLN A 129 -24.27 11.64 -10.92
C GLN A 129 -25.65 11.40 -10.28
N GLY A 130 -25.70 10.78 -9.12
CA GLY A 130 -26.96 10.45 -8.45
C GLY A 130 -27.46 9.05 -8.74
N ASP A 131 -26.83 8.33 -9.65
CA ASP A 131 -27.09 6.92 -9.91
C ASP A 131 -26.39 6.05 -8.86
N TYR A 132 -26.88 4.81 -8.72
CA TYR A 132 -26.22 3.83 -7.88
C TYR A 132 -24.84 3.52 -8.46
N GLN A 133 -23.82 3.37 -7.62
CA GLN A 133 -22.62 2.65 -8.04
C GLN A 133 -23.02 1.28 -8.61
N ALA A 134 -22.26 0.78 -9.57
CA ALA A 134 -22.55 -0.52 -10.18
C ALA A 134 -22.71 -1.64 -9.14
N THR A 135 -21.89 -1.61 -8.08
CA THR A 135 -21.96 -2.57 -6.96
C THR A 135 -23.27 -2.44 -6.16
N GLU A 136 -23.79 -1.23 -5.94
CA GLU A 136 -25.07 -1.01 -5.28
C GLU A 136 -26.25 -1.49 -6.13
N PHE A 137 -26.19 -1.26 -7.44
CA PHE A 137 -27.17 -1.82 -8.37
C PHE A 137 -27.17 -3.36 -8.32
N ILE A 138 -25.98 -3.97 -8.40
CA ILE A 138 -25.82 -5.42 -8.33
C ILE A 138 -26.34 -5.97 -7.01
N LYS A 139 -26.02 -5.33 -5.88
CA LYS A 139 -26.45 -5.70 -4.54
C LYS A 139 -27.98 -5.72 -4.41
N ARG A 140 -28.65 -4.71 -4.96
CA ARG A 140 -30.10 -4.51 -4.81
C ARG A 140 -30.95 -5.29 -5.80
N TYR A 141 -30.54 -5.32 -7.06
CA TYR A 141 -31.43 -5.75 -8.14
C TYR A 141 -31.07 -7.12 -8.73
N LEU A 142 -29.84 -7.61 -8.55
CA LEU A 142 -29.46 -8.92 -9.06
C LEU A 142 -29.61 -10.00 -7.99
N PRO A 143 -30.23 -11.14 -8.31
CA PRO A 143 -30.36 -12.25 -7.36
C PRO A 143 -29.01 -12.92 -7.10
N HIS A 144 -28.90 -13.65 -5.98
CA HIS A 144 -27.75 -14.48 -5.70
C HIS A 144 -27.59 -15.56 -6.79
N GLY A 145 -26.35 -15.76 -7.25
CA GLY A 145 -26.06 -16.74 -8.29
C GLY A 145 -26.40 -16.28 -9.71
N TYR A 146 -26.73 -14.98 -9.90
CA TYR A 146 -26.92 -14.40 -11.23
C TYR A 146 -25.66 -14.59 -12.10
N PHE A 147 -24.48 -14.32 -11.53
CA PHE A 147 -23.21 -14.63 -12.16
C PHE A 147 -22.74 -16.03 -11.74
N GLY A 148 -22.23 -16.83 -12.68
CA GLY A 148 -21.70 -18.16 -12.42
C GLY A 148 -20.39 -18.14 -11.66
N LEU A 149 -19.47 -17.26 -12.05
CA LEU A 149 -18.11 -17.15 -11.54
C LEU A 149 -17.68 -15.69 -11.46
N LEU A 150 -17.05 -15.33 -10.36
CA LEU A 150 -16.25 -14.10 -10.21
C LEU A 150 -14.78 -14.50 -10.20
N VAL A 151 -13.98 -13.91 -11.09
CA VAL A 151 -12.51 -14.00 -11.06
C VAL A 151 -11.98 -12.66 -10.59
N VAL A 152 -11.17 -12.67 -9.53
CA VAL A 152 -10.54 -11.49 -8.94
C VAL A 152 -9.04 -11.63 -9.11
N ASP A 153 -8.47 -10.79 -9.98
CA ASP A 153 -7.03 -10.70 -10.15
C ASP A 153 -6.42 -9.77 -9.09
N GLU A 154 -5.14 -10.00 -8.75
CA GLU A 154 -4.41 -9.29 -7.69
C GLU A 154 -5.21 -9.20 -6.37
N GLY A 155 -5.76 -10.33 -5.97
CA GLY A 155 -6.69 -10.42 -4.82
C GLY A 155 -6.18 -9.83 -3.51
N HIS A 156 -4.87 -9.73 -3.34
CA HIS A 156 -4.25 -9.11 -2.16
C HIS A 156 -4.54 -7.60 -2.03
N GLU A 157 -4.93 -6.91 -3.10
CA GLU A 157 -5.31 -5.48 -3.05
C GLU A 157 -6.64 -5.27 -2.31
N TYR A 158 -7.47 -6.31 -2.21
CA TYR A 158 -8.80 -6.26 -1.58
C TYR A 158 -8.79 -6.64 -0.08
N LYS A 159 -7.63 -6.71 0.55
CA LYS A 159 -7.48 -7.14 1.96
C LYS A 159 -7.89 -6.10 3.01
N ASN A 160 -7.95 -4.82 2.65
CA ASN A 160 -8.23 -3.74 3.60
C ASN A 160 -9.71 -3.73 4.04
N ASP A 161 -9.95 -3.52 5.35
CA ASP A 161 -11.28 -3.55 5.98
C ASP A 161 -12.25 -2.55 5.34
N GLY A 162 -11.88 -1.30 5.30
CA GLY A 162 -12.77 -0.22 4.88
C GLY A 162 -12.60 0.25 3.45
N SER A 163 -11.82 -0.44 2.61
CA SER A 163 -11.62 0.02 1.23
C SER A 163 -12.89 -0.19 0.39
N ALA A 164 -13.24 0.81 -0.41
CA ALA A 164 -14.38 0.72 -1.33
C ALA A 164 -14.23 -0.46 -2.30
N GLN A 165 -13.02 -0.72 -2.79
CA GLN A 165 -12.69 -1.86 -3.62
C GLN A 165 -12.95 -3.19 -2.92
N GLY A 166 -12.49 -3.34 -1.66
CA GLY A 166 -12.72 -4.55 -0.88
C GLY A 166 -14.21 -4.80 -0.61
N GLN A 167 -14.99 -3.76 -0.36
CA GLN A 167 -16.45 -3.85 -0.20
C GLN A 167 -17.12 -4.24 -1.52
N ALA A 168 -16.73 -3.63 -2.64
CA ALA A 168 -17.24 -3.97 -3.97
C ALA A 168 -16.98 -5.45 -4.31
N MET A 169 -15.76 -5.95 -4.07
CA MET A 169 -15.43 -7.36 -4.20
C MET A 169 -16.32 -8.24 -3.35
N GLY A 170 -16.56 -7.88 -2.08
CA GLY A 170 -17.44 -8.61 -1.17
C GLY A 170 -18.88 -8.69 -1.69
N VAL A 171 -19.42 -7.60 -2.24
CA VAL A 171 -20.75 -7.57 -2.87
C VAL A 171 -20.80 -8.50 -4.08
N LEU A 172 -19.84 -8.43 -4.98
CA LEU A 172 -19.76 -9.28 -6.17
C LEU A 172 -19.63 -10.76 -5.80
N ALA A 173 -18.75 -11.09 -4.85
CA ALA A 173 -18.57 -12.46 -4.37
C ALA A 173 -19.88 -13.07 -3.83
N ARG A 174 -20.74 -12.24 -3.19
CA ARG A 174 -22.05 -12.71 -2.70
C ARG A 174 -23.06 -12.94 -3.82
N LYS A 175 -22.94 -12.23 -4.92
CA LYS A 175 -23.86 -12.36 -6.06
C LYS A 175 -23.43 -13.45 -7.04
N CYS A 176 -22.22 -13.96 -6.93
CA CYS A 176 -21.69 -15.05 -7.75
C CYS A 176 -21.88 -16.41 -7.07
N ARG A 177 -21.97 -17.47 -7.87
CA ARG A 177 -22.03 -18.86 -7.35
C ARG A 177 -20.69 -19.31 -6.82
N LYS A 178 -19.61 -18.91 -7.49
CA LYS A 178 -18.21 -19.22 -7.14
C LYS A 178 -17.36 -17.99 -7.29
N THR A 179 -16.31 -17.91 -6.49
CA THR A 179 -15.30 -16.86 -6.60
C THR A 179 -13.93 -17.51 -6.68
N LEU A 180 -13.13 -17.10 -7.66
CA LEU A 180 -11.74 -17.45 -7.84
C LEU A 180 -10.90 -16.20 -7.59
N LEU A 181 -10.01 -16.26 -6.62
CA LEU A 181 -9.07 -15.19 -6.30
C LEU A 181 -7.70 -15.60 -6.81
N LEU A 182 -7.10 -14.76 -7.65
CA LEU A 182 -5.75 -14.92 -8.18
C LEU A 182 -4.84 -13.92 -7.48
N THR A 183 -3.68 -14.37 -7.03
CA THR A 183 -2.68 -13.47 -6.43
C THR A 183 -1.32 -14.14 -6.41
N GLY A 184 -0.27 -13.38 -6.72
CA GLY A 184 1.12 -13.80 -6.53
C GLY A 184 1.56 -13.73 -5.06
N THR A 185 0.80 -13.06 -4.20
CA THR A 185 1.12 -12.85 -2.78
C THR A 185 -0.15 -12.93 -1.95
N LEU A 186 -0.40 -14.08 -1.34
CA LEU A 186 -1.64 -14.30 -0.59
C LEU A 186 -1.71 -13.43 0.67
N MET A 187 -0.58 -13.19 1.33
CA MET A 187 -0.49 -12.54 2.62
C MET A 187 0.70 -11.56 2.66
N GLY A 188 0.51 -10.38 3.24
CA GLY A 188 1.55 -9.36 3.42
C GLY A 188 2.42 -9.54 4.66
N GLY A 189 2.33 -10.71 5.29
CA GLY A 189 3.10 -11.07 6.47
C GLY A 189 2.27 -11.20 7.76
N TYR A 190 1.05 -10.68 7.82
CA TYR A 190 0.20 -10.74 9.03
C TYR A 190 -1.06 -11.56 8.78
N ALA A 191 -1.51 -12.31 9.76
CA ALA A 191 -2.70 -13.16 9.65
C ALA A 191 -3.99 -12.35 9.34
N ASP A 192 -4.09 -11.12 9.82
CA ASP A 192 -5.24 -10.25 9.55
C ASP A 192 -5.31 -9.76 8.09
N ASP A 193 -4.23 -9.82 7.32
CA ASP A 193 -4.29 -9.62 5.86
C ASP A 193 -5.23 -10.64 5.21
N LEU A 194 -5.24 -11.88 5.70
CA LEU A 194 -6.13 -12.94 5.22
C LEU A 194 -7.56 -12.83 5.76
N PHE A 195 -7.73 -12.29 6.97
CA PHE A 195 -9.04 -12.23 7.62
C PHE A 195 -10.11 -11.60 6.73
N PHE A 196 -9.84 -10.42 6.20
CA PHE A 196 -10.83 -9.69 5.38
C PHE A 196 -11.06 -10.33 4.03
N LEU A 197 -10.04 -10.95 3.41
CA LEU A 197 -10.21 -11.73 2.19
C LEU A 197 -11.08 -12.96 2.45
N LEU A 198 -10.80 -13.72 3.49
CA LEU A 198 -11.58 -14.91 3.88
C LEU A 198 -13.01 -14.53 4.26
N TRP A 199 -13.22 -13.43 4.97
CA TRP A 199 -14.54 -12.91 5.28
C TRP A 199 -15.36 -12.62 4.01
N ARG A 200 -14.73 -12.07 2.98
CA ARG A 200 -15.38 -11.78 1.70
C ARG A 200 -15.62 -13.02 0.86
N LEU A 201 -14.70 -13.97 0.88
CA LEU A 201 -14.79 -15.21 0.09
C LEU A 201 -15.71 -16.26 0.75
N ASN A 202 -15.55 -16.50 2.03
CA ASN A 202 -16.24 -17.56 2.77
C ASN A 202 -16.70 -17.12 4.17
N PRO A 203 -17.62 -16.14 4.28
CA PRO A 203 -18.10 -15.66 5.57
C PRO A 203 -18.83 -16.73 6.37
N LYS A 204 -19.46 -17.71 5.70
CA LYS A 204 -20.16 -18.79 6.43
C LYS A 204 -19.22 -19.58 7.30
N ALA A 205 -18.03 -19.93 6.80
CA ALA A 205 -17.00 -20.60 7.58
C ALA A 205 -16.51 -19.71 8.73
N MET A 206 -16.26 -18.42 8.44
CA MET A 206 -15.81 -17.47 9.46
C MET A 206 -16.83 -17.28 10.60
N ILE A 207 -18.12 -17.18 10.25
CA ILE A 207 -19.21 -17.07 11.23
C ILE A 207 -19.36 -18.36 12.06
N ALA A 208 -19.23 -19.53 11.40
CA ALA A 208 -19.29 -20.82 12.08
C ALA A 208 -18.15 -20.99 13.10
N ASP A 209 -16.97 -20.43 12.81
CA ASP A 209 -15.82 -20.43 13.70
C ASP A 209 -15.87 -19.28 14.74
N GLY A 210 -16.98 -18.53 14.81
CA GLY A 210 -17.23 -17.53 15.86
C GLY A 210 -16.84 -16.10 15.50
N TYR A 211 -16.28 -15.84 14.33
CA TYR A 211 -15.92 -14.48 13.89
C TYR A 211 -17.18 -13.77 13.38
N ARG A 212 -17.58 -12.70 14.06
CA ARG A 212 -18.82 -11.96 13.75
C ARG A 212 -18.60 -10.46 13.83
N VAL A 213 -19.42 -9.73 13.12
CA VAL A 213 -19.51 -8.27 13.24
C VAL A 213 -20.00 -7.94 14.65
N ASN A 214 -19.37 -6.97 15.30
CA ASN A 214 -19.79 -6.52 16.63
C ASN A 214 -21.10 -5.66 16.57
N SER A 215 -21.65 -5.30 17.72
CA SER A 215 -22.87 -4.48 17.81
C SER A 215 -22.76 -3.09 17.16
N ARG A 216 -21.55 -2.63 16.88
CA ARG A 216 -21.29 -1.36 16.21
C ARG A 216 -21.06 -1.50 14.69
N GLY A 217 -21.25 -2.69 14.14
CA GLY A 217 -21.07 -2.97 12.72
C GLY A 217 -19.60 -3.13 12.28
N SER A 218 -18.65 -3.34 13.21
CA SER A 218 -17.22 -3.47 12.90
C SER A 218 -16.74 -4.91 13.03
N LEU A 219 -15.84 -5.31 12.15
CA LEU A 219 -15.11 -6.58 12.18
C LEU A 219 -13.79 -6.50 12.98
N GLY A 220 -13.41 -5.34 13.52
CA GLY A 220 -12.13 -5.15 14.17
C GLY A 220 -11.88 -6.10 15.36
N SER A 221 -12.90 -6.39 16.18
CA SER A 221 -12.78 -7.36 17.27
C SER A 221 -12.64 -8.81 16.76
N ALA A 222 -13.32 -9.15 15.68
CA ALA A 222 -13.23 -10.47 15.03
C ALA A 222 -11.85 -10.66 14.37
N SER A 223 -11.33 -9.64 13.71
CA SER A 223 -9.98 -9.64 13.13
C SER A 223 -8.91 -9.80 14.19
N MET A 224 -9.03 -9.13 15.33
CA MET A 224 -8.12 -9.31 16.47
C MET A 224 -8.25 -10.69 17.12
N GLY A 225 -9.46 -11.26 17.17
CA GLY A 225 -9.69 -12.66 17.55
C GLY A 225 -8.95 -13.61 16.63
N PHE A 226 -9.11 -13.43 15.33
CA PHE A 226 -8.44 -14.23 14.30
C PHE A 226 -6.90 -14.14 14.40
N MET A 227 -6.36 -12.92 14.65
CA MET A 227 -4.94 -12.74 14.92
C MET A 227 -4.46 -13.50 16.16
N ARG A 228 -5.29 -13.58 17.20
CA ARG A 228 -4.97 -14.34 18.42
C ARG A 228 -4.99 -15.84 18.18
N ASP A 229 -5.95 -16.32 17.41
CA ASP A 229 -6.16 -17.75 17.17
C ASP A 229 -5.20 -18.33 16.15
N HIS A 230 -4.80 -17.52 15.15
CA HIS A 230 -4.06 -18.00 13.97
C HIS A 230 -2.82 -17.19 13.64
N GLY A 231 -2.66 -15.98 14.18
CA GLY A 231 -1.51 -15.12 13.94
C GLY A 231 -0.41 -15.27 15.00
N VAL A 232 0.57 -14.42 14.89
CA VAL A 232 1.62 -14.24 15.89
C VAL A 232 1.37 -12.95 16.64
N LEU A 233 1.25 -13.04 17.96
CA LEU A 233 1.16 -11.88 18.86
C LEU A 233 2.41 -11.82 19.72
N LYS A 234 2.99 -10.64 19.85
CA LYS A 234 4.14 -10.36 20.69
C LYS A 234 3.72 -9.46 21.85
N ASP A 235 4.08 -9.83 23.04
CA ASP A 235 3.93 -8.97 24.20
C ASP A 235 5.14 -8.05 24.29
N VAL A 236 4.91 -6.77 24.05
CA VAL A 236 5.93 -5.72 24.21
C VAL A 236 5.77 -5.12 25.59
N PHE A 237 6.74 -5.35 26.46
CA PHE A 237 6.82 -4.74 27.78
C PHE A 237 7.50 -3.38 27.63
N LYS A 238 6.82 -2.31 28.00
CA LYS A 238 7.42 -0.97 28.08
C LYS A 238 7.75 -0.70 29.53
N GLU A 239 9.03 -0.73 29.87
CA GLU A 239 9.50 -0.15 31.14
C GLU A 239 9.31 1.38 31.03
N THR A 240 8.38 1.92 31.77
CA THR A 240 8.29 3.35 31.99
C THR A 240 9.24 3.71 33.13
N SER A 241 10.43 4.20 32.79
CA SER A 241 11.28 4.96 33.70
C SER A 241 10.64 6.36 33.87
N GLY A 242 9.54 6.42 34.61
CA GLY A 242 8.99 7.68 35.09
C GLY A 242 9.48 7.90 36.49
N GLU A 243 9.94 9.10 36.84
CA GLU A 243 10.24 9.50 38.20
C GLU A 243 9.06 9.12 39.09
N ALA A 244 9.29 8.14 39.94
CA ALA A 244 8.27 7.59 40.80
C ALA A 244 7.97 8.61 41.92
N HIS A 245 6.80 9.21 41.85
CA HIS A 245 6.21 9.74 43.08
C HIS A 245 6.07 8.59 44.09
N ARG A 246 6.63 8.79 45.28
CA ARG A 246 6.66 7.86 46.39
C ARG A 246 5.25 7.55 46.92
N THR A 247 4.50 6.75 46.20
CA THR A 247 3.38 6.00 46.77
C THR A 247 3.57 4.54 46.41
N ALA A 248 3.59 3.71 47.42
CA ALA A 248 3.91 2.29 47.40
C ALA A 248 2.85 1.49 46.62
N LYS A 249 2.84 1.58 45.29
CA LYS A 249 2.25 0.60 44.40
C LYS A 249 3.23 0.36 43.24
N GLY A 250 3.62 -0.90 43.09
CA GLY A 250 4.70 -1.38 42.26
C GLY A 250 4.68 -0.86 40.81
N LYS A 251 5.83 -0.99 40.18
CA LYS A 251 6.07 -0.72 38.77
C LYS A 251 4.90 -1.22 37.92
N HIS A 252 4.12 -0.31 37.33
CA HIS A 252 3.16 -0.68 36.31
C HIS A 252 3.90 -0.91 35.00
N GLU A 253 4.21 -2.15 34.70
CA GLU A 253 4.59 -2.57 33.39
C GLU A 253 3.38 -2.41 32.46
N ALA A 254 3.42 -1.45 31.57
CA ALA A 254 2.42 -1.34 30.52
C ALA A 254 2.68 -2.44 29.47
N LYS A 255 1.96 -3.54 29.58
CA LYS A 255 1.96 -4.62 28.60
C LYS A 255 1.20 -4.17 27.37
N ARG A 256 1.86 -4.05 26.21
CA ARG A 256 1.23 -3.80 24.92
C ARG A 256 1.41 -5.03 24.03
N THR A 257 0.31 -5.62 23.59
CA THR A 257 0.33 -6.69 22.60
C THR A 257 0.51 -6.08 21.21
N ALA A 258 1.58 -6.45 20.52
CA ALA A 258 1.85 -6.07 19.14
C ALA A 258 1.63 -7.26 18.19
N LYS A 259 1.23 -6.98 16.95
CA LYS A 259 1.13 -8.00 15.91
C LYS A 259 2.54 -8.41 15.45
N GLY A 260 2.78 -9.72 15.34
CA GLY A 260 3.97 -10.29 14.75
C GLY A 260 3.67 -10.86 13.36
N ALA A 261 4.70 -10.99 12.53
CA ALA A 261 4.54 -11.65 11.24
C ALA A 261 4.36 -13.16 11.42
N GLY A 262 3.49 -13.75 10.60
CA GLY A 262 3.25 -15.19 10.58
C GLY A 262 1.77 -15.56 10.59
N PHE A 263 1.52 -16.77 10.09
CA PHE A 263 0.21 -17.41 10.11
C PHE A 263 0.37 -18.86 10.58
N GLY A 264 -0.35 -19.21 11.64
CA GLY A 264 -0.18 -20.49 12.33
C GLY A 264 -0.71 -21.68 11.52
N PRO A 265 -0.15 -22.88 11.74
CA PRO A 265 -0.52 -24.10 11.00
C PRO A 265 -2.01 -24.43 11.05
N LYS A 266 -2.68 -24.16 12.19
CA LYS A 266 -4.14 -24.36 12.32
C LYS A 266 -4.92 -23.51 11.32
N GLY A 267 -4.52 -22.25 11.15
CA GLY A 267 -5.15 -21.34 10.19
C GLY A 267 -4.89 -21.76 8.74
N ILE A 268 -3.68 -22.17 8.43
CA ILE A 268 -3.31 -22.69 7.10
C ILE A 268 -4.17 -23.92 6.76
N MET A 269 -4.25 -24.89 7.66
CA MET A 269 -5.04 -26.12 7.44
C MET A 269 -6.54 -25.84 7.36
N ARG A 270 -7.06 -24.87 8.09
CA ARG A 270 -8.49 -24.58 8.13
C ARG A 270 -8.97 -23.73 6.95
N TYR A 271 -8.21 -22.70 6.57
CA TYR A 271 -8.70 -21.65 5.67
C TYR A 271 -7.96 -21.60 4.33
N VAL A 272 -6.73 -22.08 4.26
CA VAL A 272 -5.92 -21.97 3.04
C VAL A 272 -5.92 -23.28 2.26
N LEU A 273 -5.38 -24.34 2.81
CA LEU A 273 -5.20 -25.60 2.09
C LEU A 273 -6.49 -26.18 1.46
N PRO A 274 -7.67 -26.11 2.10
CA PRO A 274 -8.88 -26.71 1.51
C PRO A 274 -9.40 -26.02 0.25
N CYS A 275 -8.99 -24.77 -0.02
CA CYS A 275 -9.53 -23.96 -1.10
C CYS A 275 -8.47 -23.22 -1.93
N THR A 276 -7.18 -23.53 -1.73
CA THR A 276 -6.08 -22.85 -2.42
C THR A 276 -5.26 -23.86 -3.21
N VAL A 277 -4.94 -23.48 -4.45
CA VAL A 277 -3.97 -24.18 -5.28
C VAL A 277 -2.74 -23.29 -5.42
N PHE A 278 -1.59 -23.81 -5.06
CA PHE A 278 -0.31 -23.16 -5.26
C PHE A 278 0.27 -23.63 -6.59
N LEU A 279 0.52 -22.68 -7.48
CA LEU A 279 1.11 -22.94 -8.79
C LEU A 279 2.35 -22.07 -8.95
N LYS A 280 3.50 -22.70 -9.10
CA LYS A 280 4.75 -22.02 -9.42
C LYS A 280 4.93 -21.98 -10.92
N LEU A 281 5.61 -20.93 -11.38
CA LEU A 281 5.96 -20.83 -12.79
C LEU A 281 6.87 -21.98 -13.25
N SER A 282 7.73 -22.50 -12.36
CA SER A 282 8.53 -23.70 -12.58
C SER A 282 7.70 -24.96 -12.82
N ASP A 283 6.47 -25.04 -12.29
CA ASP A 283 5.59 -26.20 -12.45
C ASP A 283 4.95 -26.25 -13.85
N ILE A 284 4.96 -25.13 -14.58
CA ILE A 284 4.39 -25.03 -15.94
C ILE A 284 5.32 -25.65 -16.98
N GLY A 285 6.62 -25.71 -16.72
CA GLY A 285 7.60 -26.37 -17.58
C GLY A 285 8.98 -25.72 -17.56
N ALA A 286 10.02 -26.52 -17.71
CA ALA A 286 11.39 -26.03 -17.80
C ALA A 286 11.60 -25.22 -19.09
N GLY A 287 12.26 -24.06 -18.99
CA GLY A 287 12.64 -23.24 -20.14
C GLY A 287 11.57 -22.24 -20.61
N ILE A 288 10.44 -22.10 -19.91
CA ILE A 288 9.41 -21.09 -20.24
C ILE A 288 9.89 -19.68 -19.86
N LEU A 289 10.67 -19.57 -18.79
CA LEU A 289 11.28 -18.33 -18.35
C LEU A 289 12.82 -18.37 -18.52
N PRO A 290 13.43 -17.25 -18.88
CA PRO A 290 14.89 -17.11 -18.87
C PRO A 290 15.45 -17.06 -17.44
N GLY A 291 16.77 -17.00 -17.32
CA GLY A 291 17.45 -16.78 -16.05
C GLY A 291 16.99 -15.48 -15.39
N TYR A 292 16.98 -15.46 -14.04
CA TYR A 292 16.67 -14.30 -13.23
C TYR A 292 17.75 -14.15 -12.15
N THR A 293 18.43 -13.02 -12.13
CA THR A 293 19.50 -12.75 -11.17
C THR A 293 19.34 -11.40 -10.50
N GLU A 294 19.46 -11.38 -9.18
CA GLU A 294 19.44 -10.16 -8.38
C GLU A 294 20.86 -9.79 -7.93
N HIS A 295 21.23 -8.53 -8.14
CA HIS A 295 22.52 -7.96 -7.81
C HIS A 295 22.34 -6.86 -6.77
N PHE A 296 23.00 -7.01 -5.61
CA PHE A 296 23.05 -5.98 -4.58
C PHE A 296 24.34 -5.20 -4.77
N THR A 297 24.21 -3.92 -5.14
CA THR A 297 25.35 -3.05 -5.43
C THR A 297 25.50 -2.02 -4.33
N GLU A 298 26.48 -2.23 -3.46
CA GLU A 298 26.89 -1.24 -2.47
C GLU A 298 27.77 -0.19 -3.14
N VAL A 299 27.43 1.08 -2.95
CA VAL A 299 28.17 2.22 -3.48
C VAL A 299 28.73 3.03 -2.32
N GLU A 300 30.04 3.27 -2.36
CA GLU A 300 30.72 4.14 -1.38
C GLU A 300 30.34 5.61 -1.66
N MET A 301 30.02 6.34 -0.60
CA MET A 301 29.89 7.80 -0.68
C MET A 301 31.27 8.44 -0.80
N THR A 302 31.36 9.65 -1.35
CA THR A 302 32.59 10.45 -1.21
C THR A 302 32.83 10.75 0.27
N GLU A 303 34.07 11.03 0.64
CA GLU A 303 34.45 11.33 2.04
C GLU A 303 33.60 12.49 2.60
N GLU A 304 33.40 13.54 1.79
CA GLU A 304 32.63 14.71 2.16
C GLU A 304 31.13 14.36 2.34
N GLN A 305 30.58 13.60 1.40
CA GLN A 305 29.20 13.12 1.47
C GLN A 305 28.99 12.24 2.70
N GLY A 306 29.90 11.32 2.99
CA GLY A 306 29.84 10.44 4.16
C GLY A 306 29.88 11.22 5.47
N LYS A 307 30.78 12.19 5.62
CA LYS A 307 30.84 13.06 6.81
C LYS A 307 29.56 13.86 7.02
N ALA A 308 28.98 14.39 5.94
CA ALA A 308 27.73 15.13 6.01
C ALA A 308 26.54 14.24 6.35
N TYR A 309 26.47 13.04 5.76
CA TYR A 309 25.45 12.04 6.10
C TYR A 309 25.52 11.63 7.58
N ASP A 310 26.71 11.33 8.09
CA ASP A 310 26.91 10.95 9.48
C ASP A 310 26.47 12.06 10.44
N LYS A 311 26.80 13.33 10.13
CA LYS A 311 26.35 14.47 10.92
C LYS A 311 24.82 14.58 10.91
N LEU A 312 24.21 14.51 9.73
CA LEU A 312 22.75 14.58 9.56
C LEU A 312 22.05 13.44 10.29
N SER A 313 22.54 12.21 10.13
CA SER A 313 22.02 11.01 10.76
C SER A 313 22.08 11.08 12.29
N ARG A 314 23.21 11.49 12.86
CA ARG A 314 23.37 11.67 14.32
C ARG A 314 22.40 12.72 14.87
N THR A 315 22.30 13.87 14.19
CA THR A 315 21.39 14.94 14.61
C THR A 315 19.94 14.49 14.60
N LEU A 316 19.49 13.92 13.50
CA LEU A 316 18.09 13.49 13.35
C LEU A 316 17.75 12.29 14.24
N SER A 317 18.69 11.37 14.44
CA SER A 317 18.51 10.23 15.36
C SER A 317 18.42 10.70 16.82
N ALA A 318 19.16 11.72 17.23
CA ALA A 318 19.06 12.30 18.57
C ALA A 318 17.68 12.95 18.81
N GLU A 319 17.19 13.73 17.83
CA GLU A 319 15.86 14.34 17.88
C GLU A 319 14.76 13.26 17.92
N LEU A 320 14.89 12.23 17.12
CA LEU A 320 13.96 11.11 17.11
C LEU A 320 13.95 10.37 18.46
N ARG A 321 15.12 10.07 19.05
CA ARG A 321 15.21 9.46 20.39
C ARG A 321 14.50 10.30 21.44
N TYR A 322 14.74 11.61 21.43
CA TYR A 322 14.12 12.54 22.35
C TYR A 322 12.58 12.57 22.22
N ALA A 323 12.07 12.63 20.97
CA ALA A 323 10.64 12.58 20.70
C ALA A 323 10.01 11.26 21.16
N LEU A 324 10.64 10.12 20.81
CA LEU A 324 10.16 8.79 21.19
C LEU A 324 10.18 8.57 22.71
N ALA A 325 11.18 9.09 23.42
CA ALA A 325 11.23 9.05 24.90
C ALA A 325 10.04 9.80 25.52
N LYS A 326 9.51 10.82 24.86
CA LYS A 326 8.28 11.54 25.25
C LYS A 326 7.00 10.88 24.75
N GLY A 327 7.09 9.75 24.04
CA GLY A 327 5.95 9.05 23.48
C GLY A 327 5.41 9.68 22.18
N ASP A 328 6.15 10.58 21.54
CA ASP A 328 5.78 11.23 20.28
C ASP A 328 6.45 10.55 19.08
N PRO A 329 5.73 9.78 18.25
CA PRO A 329 6.27 9.15 17.05
C PRO A 329 6.28 10.05 15.81
N THR A 330 5.88 11.32 15.93
CA THR A 330 5.64 12.23 14.78
C THR A 330 6.89 12.42 13.92
N LEU A 331 8.08 12.42 14.52
CA LEU A 331 9.34 12.59 13.79
C LEU A 331 9.80 11.35 13.01
N LEU A 332 9.22 10.19 13.28
CA LEU A 332 9.69 8.93 12.70
C LEU A 332 9.69 8.97 11.17
N GLY A 333 8.55 9.31 10.57
CA GLY A 333 8.42 9.37 9.11
C GLY A 333 9.36 10.39 8.47
N VAL A 334 9.50 11.58 9.06
CA VAL A 334 10.37 12.63 8.54
C VAL A 334 11.84 12.22 8.58
N VAL A 335 12.31 11.68 9.71
CA VAL A 335 13.71 11.25 9.88
C VAL A 335 14.04 10.12 8.90
N LEU A 336 13.19 9.11 8.81
CA LEU A 336 13.39 8.00 7.88
C LEU A 336 13.42 8.47 6.43
N GLN A 337 12.45 9.33 6.05
CA GLN A 337 12.37 9.87 4.70
C GLN A 337 13.65 10.63 4.32
N VAL A 338 14.16 11.47 5.22
CA VAL A 338 15.37 12.25 4.97
C VAL A 338 16.59 11.35 4.86
N LEU A 339 16.79 10.44 5.82
CA LEU A 339 17.99 9.57 5.83
C LEU A 339 18.03 8.58 4.65
N LEU A 340 16.89 8.22 4.10
CA LEU A 340 16.84 7.41 2.89
C LEU A 340 17.01 8.23 1.61
N ALA A 341 16.49 9.47 1.58
CA ALA A 341 16.50 10.30 0.39
C ALA A 341 17.79 11.07 0.20
N TRP A 342 18.34 11.64 1.28
CA TRP A 342 19.43 12.60 1.20
C TRP A 342 20.69 12.06 0.50
N PRO A 343 21.12 10.79 0.66
CA PRO A 343 22.29 10.29 -0.06
C PRO A 343 22.17 10.42 -1.58
N ASP A 344 20.96 10.32 -2.12
CA ASP A 344 20.67 10.47 -3.56
C ASP A 344 20.30 11.90 -3.94
N CYS A 345 20.19 12.81 -2.98
CA CYS A 345 19.76 14.20 -3.17
C CYS A 345 20.81 15.22 -2.68
N ALA A 346 22.06 14.80 -2.44
CA ALA A 346 23.13 15.65 -1.95
C ALA A 346 23.57 16.77 -2.93
N PHE A 347 22.91 16.90 -4.06
CA PHE A 347 23.03 17.98 -5.03
C PHE A 347 22.14 19.20 -4.72
N ARG A 348 21.39 19.17 -3.64
CA ARG A 348 20.48 20.23 -3.20
C ARG A 348 20.56 20.44 -1.70
N ASP A 349 20.20 21.65 -1.27
CA ASP A 349 20.06 21.94 0.15
C ASP A 349 18.90 21.13 0.73
N GLU A 350 19.09 20.59 1.92
CA GLU A 350 18.05 19.87 2.66
C GLU A 350 17.77 20.55 3.99
N LEU A 351 16.59 21.13 4.09
CA LEU A 351 16.03 21.71 5.32
C LEU A 351 15.05 20.74 5.94
N VAL A 352 15.35 20.26 7.13
CA VAL A 352 14.50 19.32 7.86
C VAL A 352 13.77 20.08 8.96
N MET A 353 12.45 20.09 8.87
CA MET A 353 11.59 20.79 9.84
C MET A 353 10.70 19.79 10.59
N HIS A 354 10.41 20.14 11.83
CA HIS A 354 9.42 19.39 12.62
C HIS A 354 8.04 19.56 12.01
N PRO A 355 7.28 18.46 11.72
CA PRO A 355 6.04 18.53 10.95
C PRO A 355 4.93 19.35 11.63
N ARG A 356 4.91 19.40 12.97
CA ARG A 356 3.89 20.15 13.72
C ARG A 356 4.34 21.55 14.13
N THR A 357 5.57 21.70 14.66
CA THR A 357 6.05 22.97 15.24
C THR A 357 6.76 23.85 14.23
N ARG A 358 7.10 23.32 13.05
CA ARG A 358 7.91 23.99 12.02
C ARG A 358 9.31 24.41 12.49
N ALA A 359 9.72 23.97 13.67
CA ALA A 359 11.09 24.19 14.13
C ALA A 359 12.08 23.45 13.22
N THR A 360 13.19 24.12 12.89
CA THR A 360 14.29 23.51 12.14
C THR A 360 14.98 22.45 12.99
N LEU A 361 14.99 21.22 12.51
CA LEU A 361 15.67 20.09 13.15
C LEU A 361 17.11 19.93 12.65
N ALA A 362 17.31 20.09 11.35
CA ALA A 362 18.62 20.02 10.72
C ALA A 362 18.63 20.82 9.41
N PHE A 363 19.81 21.26 9.01
CA PHE A 363 20.07 21.85 7.71
C PHE A 363 21.39 21.32 7.16
N GLN A 364 21.35 20.87 5.90
CA GLN A 364 22.54 20.40 5.19
C GLN A 364 22.59 21.08 3.82
N THR A 365 23.68 21.77 3.54
CA THR A 365 23.93 22.37 2.22
C THR A 365 24.21 21.29 1.17
N ALA A 366 23.94 21.61 -0.09
CA ALA A 366 24.35 20.79 -1.22
C ALA A 366 25.86 20.56 -1.20
N ILE A 367 26.27 19.34 -1.55
CA ILE A 367 27.68 18.95 -1.66
C ILE A 367 28.09 18.90 -3.13
N PHE A 368 27.19 18.45 -3.99
CA PHE A 368 27.43 18.31 -5.42
C PHE A 368 26.72 19.43 -6.19
N GLY A 369 27.42 19.98 -7.17
CA GLY A 369 26.83 20.91 -8.14
C GLY A 369 26.01 20.20 -9.21
N ASN A 370 25.46 20.98 -10.13
CA ASN A 370 24.65 20.45 -11.24
C ASN A 370 25.49 19.68 -12.27
N GLU A 371 26.80 19.96 -12.34
CA GLU A 371 27.71 19.32 -13.29
C GLU A 371 28.42 18.09 -12.69
N ASP A 372 28.38 17.94 -11.37
CA ASP A 372 29.04 16.83 -10.69
C ASP A 372 28.17 15.57 -10.83
N ILE A 373 28.83 14.42 -10.89
CA ILE A 373 28.16 13.11 -10.91
C ILE A 373 28.38 12.45 -9.54
N MET A 374 27.30 12.13 -8.85
CA MET A 374 27.37 11.43 -7.57
C MET A 374 27.77 9.96 -7.78
N PRO A 375 28.40 9.32 -6.77
CA PRO A 375 28.91 7.94 -6.91
C PRO A 375 27.85 6.94 -7.40
N LYS A 376 26.62 7.02 -6.90
CA LYS A 376 25.53 6.13 -7.29
C LYS A 376 24.97 6.42 -8.68
N GLU A 377 25.00 7.69 -9.10
CA GLU A 377 24.68 8.10 -10.48
C GLU A 377 25.73 7.56 -11.45
N GLN A 378 27.01 7.59 -11.06
CA GLN A 378 28.09 7.00 -11.85
C GLN A 378 27.92 5.48 -12.00
N ALA A 379 27.55 4.78 -10.92
CA ALA A 379 27.29 3.35 -10.97
C ALA A 379 26.15 2.99 -11.92
N LEU A 380 25.06 3.78 -11.94
CA LEU A 380 23.98 3.61 -12.91
C LEU A 380 24.45 3.89 -14.34
N LEU A 381 25.23 4.95 -14.55
CA LEU A 381 25.76 5.31 -15.86
C LEU A 381 26.63 4.18 -16.42
N ASP A 382 27.50 3.60 -15.60
CA ASP A 382 28.38 2.49 -15.99
C ASP A 382 27.56 1.24 -16.32
N LEU A 383 26.53 0.94 -15.54
CA LEU A 383 25.56 -0.12 -15.85
C LEU A 383 24.90 0.11 -17.22
N CYS A 384 24.33 1.30 -17.44
CA CYS A 384 23.62 1.61 -18.69
C CYS A 384 24.54 1.55 -19.92
N LYS A 385 25.79 2.03 -19.81
CA LYS A 385 26.78 1.92 -20.89
C LYS A 385 27.12 0.47 -21.20
N ARG A 386 27.35 -0.35 -20.19
CA ARG A 386 27.63 -1.77 -20.32
C ARG A 386 26.49 -2.51 -21.01
N GLU A 387 25.24 -2.26 -20.58
CA GLU A 387 24.06 -2.91 -21.11
C GLU A 387 23.78 -2.46 -22.55
N LYS A 388 23.96 -1.18 -22.88
CA LYS A 388 23.89 -0.67 -24.26
C LYS A 388 24.90 -1.38 -25.16
N GLY A 389 26.15 -1.59 -24.69
CA GLY A 389 27.16 -2.34 -25.41
C GLY A 389 26.79 -3.81 -25.67
N ARG A 390 25.89 -4.37 -24.87
CA ARG A 390 25.30 -5.71 -25.03
C ARG A 390 24.00 -5.72 -25.85
N GLY A 391 23.55 -4.56 -26.34
CA GLY A 391 22.27 -4.43 -27.03
C GLY A 391 21.04 -4.57 -26.11
N ARG A 392 21.21 -4.37 -24.81
CA ARG A 392 20.15 -4.50 -23.79
C ARG A 392 19.67 -3.11 -23.36
N LYS A 393 18.37 -2.95 -23.17
CA LYS A 393 17.76 -1.74 -22.64
C LYS A 393 17.65 -1.84 -21.10
N VAL A 394 17.69 -0.69 -20.45
CA VAL A 394 17.63 -0.60 -18.99
C VAL A 394 16.36 0.12 -18.53
N LEU A 395 15.66 -0.46 -17.59
CA LEU A 395 14.57 0.18 -16.85
C LEU A 395 15.09 0.59 -15.48
N ALA A 396 15.20 1.90 -15.23
CA ALA A 396 15.71 2.39 -13.95
C ALA A 396 14.59 3.02 -13.13
N TYR A 397 14.43 2.55 -11.89
CA TYR A 397 13.43 2.99 -10.95
C TYR A 397 13.97 4.02 -9.98
N SER A 398 13.26 5.14 -9.85
CA SER A 398 13.46 6.11 -8.80
C SER A 398 12.15 6.40 -8.08
N VAL A 399 12.19 6.37 -6.76
CA VAL A 399 11.05 6.70 -5.89
C VAL A 399 10.86 8.22 -5.78
N TYR A 400 11.93 8.98 -5.96
CA TYR A 400 11.90 10.45 -5.80
C TYR A 400 11.62 11.14 -7.13
N THR A 401 10.34 11.42 -7.39
CA THR A 401 9.83 12.03 -8.63
C THR A 401 9.09 13.35 -8.40
N GLY A 402 8.96 13.79 -7.14
CA GLY A 402 8.30 15.03 -6.73
C GLY A 402 9.30 16.15 -6.42
N THR A 403 9.21 16.74 -5.24
CA THR A 403 10.10 17.84 -4.79
C THR A 403 11.59 17.49 -4.79
N ARG A 404 11.93 16.20 -4.66
CA ARG A 404 13.30 15.66 -4.76
C ARG A 404 13.53 14.97 -6.11
N ASP A 405 13.00 15.49 -7.21
CA ASP A 405 13.05 14.82 -8.52
C ASP A 405 14.50 14.48 -8.96
N THR A 406 14.87 13.22 -8.72
CA THR A 406 16.14 12.66 -9.18
C THR A 406 16.06 12.18 -10.63
N THR A 407 14.86 11.94 -11.18
CA THR A 407 14.72 11.41 -12.55
C THR A 407 15.15 12.40 -13.62
N THR A 408 14.84 13.68 -13.44
CA THR A 408 15.27 14.74 -14.37
C THR A 408 16.80 14.87 -14.37
N ARG A 409 17.43 14.82 -13.19
CA ARG A 409 18.87 14.88 -13.07
C ARG A 409 19.56 13.65 -13.69
N LEU A 410 19.06 12.44 -13.39
CA LEU A 410 19.56 11.19 -13.98
C LEU A 410 19.45 11.22 -15.52
N LYS A 411 18.33 11.71 -16.05
CA LYS A 411 18.17 11.87 -17.49
C LYS A 411 19.28 12.74 -18.08
N LEU A 412 19.53 13.92 -17.52
CA LEU A 412 20.58 14.83 -18.00
C LEU A 412 21.97 14.17 -17.99
N ILE A 413 22.32 13.48 -16.92
CA ILE A 413 23.62 12.78 -16.79
C ILE A 413 23.77 11.69 -17.85
N LEU A 414 22.75 10.86 -18.02
CA LEU A 414 22.77 9.76 -18.97
C LEU A 414 22.78 10.26 -20.43
N GLU A 415 22.01 11.32 -20.73
CA GLU A 415 21.97 11.92 -22.08
C GLU A 415 23.31 12.60 -22.46
N ARG A 416 23.97 13.28 -21.51
CA ARG A 416 25.35 13.81 -21.72
C ARG A 416 26.34 12.72 -22.06
N ALA A 417 26.11 11.51 -21.58
CA ALA A 417 26.95 10.35 -21.89
C ALA A 417 26.55 9.61 -23.19
N GLY A 418 25.64 10.16 -24.00
CA GLY A 418 25.24 9.63 -25.30
C GLY A 418 24.20 8.51 -25.23
N LEU A 419 23.43 8.41 -24.13
CA LEU A 419 22.32 7.49 -24.00
C LEU A 419 21.00 8.19 -24.38
N ARG A 420 20.06 7.46 -24.98
CA ARG A 420 18.69 7.93 -25.24
C ARG A 420 17.82 7.59 -24.04
N VAL A 421 17.30 8.61 -23.37
CA VAL A 421 16.59 8.44 -22.08
C VAL A 421 15.18 9.01 -22.16
N ALA A 422 14.20 8.23 -21.74
CA ALA A 422 12.82 8.67 -21.58
C ALA A 422 12.39 8.58 -20.09
N ILE A 423 11.49 9.48 -19.65
CA ILE A 423 10.93 9.45 -18.30
C ILE A 423 9.43 9.17 -18.41
N LEU A 424 8.98 8.05 -17.86
CA LEU A 424 7.55 7.79 -17.69
C LEU A 424 7.08 8.50 -16.41
N ARG A 425 6.18 9.47 -16.57
CA ARG A 425 5.63 10.28 -15.48
C ARG A 425 4.18 9.92 -15.17
N ALA A 426 3.71 10.25 -13.98
CA ALA A 426 2.33 10.06 -13.55
C ALA A 426 1.29 10.80 -14.43
N SER A 427 1.72 11.83 -15.17
CA SER A 427 0.86 12.53 -16.14
C SER A 427 0.44 11.68 -17.34
N VAL A 428 1.12 10.55 -17.60
CA VAL A 428 0.69 9.58 -18.61
C VAL A 428 -0.41 8.72 -18.00
N ASP A 429 -1.58 8.76 -18.62
CA ASP A 429 -2.74 7.97 -18.23
C ASP A 429 -2.37 6.48 -18.10
N ALA A 430 -2.89 5.81 -17.06
CA ALA A 430 -2.55 4.42 -16.77
C ALA A 430 -2.84 3.48 -17.96
N THR A 431 -3.92 3.73 -18.68
CA THR A 431 -4.35 2.93 -19.85
C THR A 431 -3.47 3.12 -21.09
N LYS A 432 -2.68 4.21 -21.13
CA LYS A 432 -1.80 4.58 -22.26
C LYS A 432 -0.32 4.32 -21.98
N ARG A 433 0.03 3.81 -20.81
CA ARG A 433 1.45 3.62 -20.44
C ARG A 433 2.13 2.55 -21.27
N GLU A 434 1.42 1.49 -21.62
CA GLU A 434 1.95 0.41 -22.46
C GLU A 434 2.28 0.92 -23.86
N ASP A 435 1.35 1.63 -24.51
CA ASP A 435 1.55 2.26 -25.81
C ASP A 435 2.70 3.28 -25.75
N TRP A 436 2.77 4.06 -24.68
CA TRP A 436 3.85 5.02 -24.48
C TRP A 436 5.21 4.34 -24.41
N VAL A 437 5.33 3.22 -23.67
CA VAL A 437 6.59 2.46 -23.57
C VAL A 437 6.96 1.89 -24.94
N ALA A 438 6.02 1.29 -25.67
CA ALA A 438 6.24 0.76 -27.01
C ALA A 438 6.76 1.86 -27.96
N ASP A 439 6.14 3.05 -27.95
CA ASP A 439 6.58 4.20 -28.74
C ASP A 439 8.02 4.64 -28.39
N GLN A 440 8.42 4.61 -27.10
CA GLN A 440 9.81 4.91 -26.74
C GLN A 440 10.79 3.83 -27.22
N VAL A 441 10.39 2.56 -27.17
CA VAL A 441 11.19 1.43 -27.69
C VAL A 441 11.39 1.58 -29.19
N ASP A 442 10.35 1.90 -29.94
CA ASP A 442 10.41 2.12 -31.39
C ASP A 442 11.31 3.32 -31.77
N ARG A 443 11.34 4.36 -30.93
CA ARG A 443 12.27 5.49 -31.07
C ARG A 443 13.70 5.17 -30.66
N GLY A 444 13.97 3.93 -30.24
CA GLY A 444 15.30 3.45 -29.90
C GLY A 444 15.82 3.94 -28.56
N VAL A 445 14.96 4.04 -27.55
CA VAL A 445 15.36 4.36 -26.18
C VAL A 445 16.35 3.32 -25.63
N ASP A 446 17.39 3.80 -24.93
CA ASP A 446 18.34 2.94 -24.22
C ASP A 446 17.91 2.74 -22.76
N VAL A 447 17.35 3.79 -22.14
CA VAL A 447 17.01 3.80 -20.71
C VAL A 447 15.63 4.45 -20.51
N VAL A 448 14.76 3.77 -19.79
CA VAL A 448 13.51 4.36 -19.27
C VAL A 448 13.65 4.57 -17.78
N LEU A 449 13.40 5.81 -17.32
CA LEU A 449 13.35 6.19 -15.91
C LEU A 449 11.89 6.29 -15.48
N THR A 450 11.52 5.72 -14.33
CA THR A 450 10.15 5.81 -13.83
C THR A 450 10.07 5.57 -12.32
N ASN A 451 8.92 5.88 -11.73
CA ASN A 451 8.59 5.45 -10.38
C ASN A 451 8.02 4.01 -10.42
N PRO A 452 8.47 3.09 -9.56
CA PRO A 452 7.98 1.72 -9.55
C PRO A 452 6.46 1.61 -9.33
N GLU A 453 5.84 2.57 -8.66
CA GLU A 453 4.38 2.63 -8.48
C GLU A 453 3.60 2.80 -9.81
N LEU A 454 4.22 3.40 -10.83
CA LEU A 454 3.56 3.61 -12.13
C LEU A 454 3.49 2.34 -12.98
N VAL A 455 4.30 1.35 -12.67
CA VAL A 455 4.43 0.10 -13.45
C VAL A 455 4.02 -1.15 -12.66
N LYS A 456 3.55 -0.99 -11.41
CA LYS A 456 3.19 -2.12 -10.56
C LYS A 456 2.02 -2.94 -11.10
N THR A 457 1.15 -2.36 -11.92
CA THR A 457 -0.02 -3.01 -12.50
C THR A 457 -0.04 -2.91 -14.02
N GLY A 458 -0.36 -4.01 -14.69
CA GLY A 458 -0.81 -4.04 -16.09
C GLY A 458 0.25 -3.84 -17.18
N LEU A 459 1.54 -3.63 -16.87
CA LEU A 459 2.55 -3.39 -17.89
C LEU A 459 3.47 -4.60 -18.08
N ASP A 460 3.67 -4.99 -19.32
CA ASP A 460 4.71 -5.94 -19.74
C ASP A 460 5.92 -5.19 -20.28
N LEU A 461 7.08 -5.37 -19.64
CA LEU A 461 8.31 -4.62 -19.93
C LEU A 461 9.41 -5.54 -20.49
N LEU A 462 9.02 -6.41 -21.43
CA LEU A 462 9.89 -7.45 -22.01
C LEU A 462 11.12 -6.89 -22.74
N ASP A 463 11.04 -5.65 -23.24
CA ASP A 463 12.14 -4.97 -23.92
C ASP A 463 13.28 -4.53 -22.99
N PHE A 464 13.05 -4.59 -21.67
CA PHE A 464 14.00 -4.14 -20.65
C PHE A 464 14.50 -5.31 -19.78
N PRO A 465 15.39 -6.17 -20.28
CA PRO A 465 15.90 -7.31 -19.52
C PRO A 465 16.78 -6.90 -18.34
N THR A 466 17.20 -5.64 -18.25
CA THR A 466 17.96 -5.10 -17.12
C THR A 466 17.14 -4.08 -16.36
N ILE A 467 16.97 -4.32 -15.07
CA ILE A 467 16.23 -3.45 -14.14
C ILE A 467 17.20 -2.89 -13.11
N ALA A 468 17.10 -1.59 -12.82
CA ALA A 468 17.94 -0.91 -11.83
C ALA A 468 17.08 -0.15 -10.82
N PHE A 469 17.13 -0.50 -9.55
CA PHE A 469 16.50 0.25 -8.47
C PHE A 469 17.49 1.22 -7.86
N MET A 470 17.34 2.51 -8.15
CA MET A 470 18.12 3.56 -7.49
C MET A 470 17.70 3.72 -6.03
N GLN A 471 16.43 3.54 -5.72
CA GLN A 471 15.89 3.45 -4.38
C GLN A 471 14.82 2.34 -4.33
N SER A 472 14.81 1.59 -3.23
CA SER A 472 13.89 0.47 -3.04
C SER A 472 12.48 0.87 -2.56
N GLY A 473 12.36 2.09 -1.98
CA GLY A 473 11.14 2.46 -1.27
C GLY A 473 10.92 1.61 -0.01
N TYR A 474 9.69 1.57 0.48
CA TYR A 474 9.29 0.78 1.66
C TYR A 474 8.30 -0.34 1.34
N ASN A 475 7.72 -0.32 0.14
CA ASN A 475 6.66 -1.24 -0.23
C ASN A 475 7.25 -2.48 -0.89
N VAL A 476 7.25 -3.58 -0.13
CA VAL A 476 7.76 -4.88 -0.57
C VAL A 476 7.03 -5.39 -1.82
N TYR A 477 5.70 -5.23 -1.87
CA TYR A 477 4.90 -5.67 -3.02
C TYR A 477 5.27 -4.91 -4.29
N THR A 478 5.34 -3.58 -4.18
CA THR A 478 5.73 -2.73 -5.31
C THR A 478 7.12 -3.11 -5.82
N LEU A 479 8.07 -3.34 -4.91
CA LEU A 479 9.42 -3.76 -5.26
C LEU A 479 9.43 -5.09 -6.02
N GLN A 480 8.78 -6.12 -5.47
CA GLN A 480 8.73 -7.45 -6.09
C GLN A 480 8.00 -7.43 -7.44
N GLN A 481 6.87 -6.74 -7.52
CA GLN A 481 6.11 -6.63 -8.76
C GLN A 481 6.91 -5.88 -9.83
N ALA A 482 7.54 -4.76 -9.47
CA ALA A 482 8.35 -3.98 -10.39
C ALA A 482 9.61 -4.75 -10.85
N ALA A 483 10.25 -5.52 -9.95
CA ALA A 483 11.42 -6.34 -10.27
C ALA A 483 11.09 -7.48 -11.26
N ARG A 484 9.86 -7.98 -11.25
CA ARG A 484 9.44 -9.10 -12.10
C ARG A 484 8.68 -8.68 -13.38
N ARG A 485 8.61 -7.36 -13.68
CA ARG A 485 7.88 -6.87 -14.88
C ARG A 485 8.52 -7.29 -16.19
N SER A 486 9.81 -7.50 -16.22
CA SER A 486 10.55 -7.97 -17.39
C SER A 486 10.71 -9.50 -17.39
N TRP A 487 10.57 -10.16 -16.25
CA TRP A 487 10.69 -11.62 -16.12
C TRP A 487 9.33 -12.29 -16.20
N ARG A 488 8.84 -12.43 -17.43
CA ARG A 488 7.52 -12.99 -17.76
C ARG A 488 7.59 -13.96 -18.94
N ILE A 489 6.53 -14.69 -19.14
CA ILE A 489 6.37 -15.55 -20.34
C ILE A 489 6.50 -14.66 -21.57
N GLY A 490 7.36 -15.06 -22.49
CA GLY A 490 7.70 -14.28 -23.70
C GLY A 490 9.04 -13.54 -23.62
N GLN A 491 9.64 -13.40 -22.43
CA GLN A 491 11.00 -12.88 -22.30
C GLN A 491 12.02 -13.87 -22.87
N LYS A 492 12.92 -13.39 -23.71
CA LYS A 492 13.93 -14.21 -24.41
C LYS A 492 15.35 -14.05 -23.87
N GLN A 493 15.58 -13.04 -23.05
CA GLN A 493 16.88 -12.71 -22.48
C GLN A 493 16.86 -12.94 -20.96
N ASP A 494 17.99 -13.34 -20.41
CA ASP A 494 18.14 -13.41 -18.95
C ASP A 494 17.89 -12.03 -18.34
N VAL A 495 17.19 -12.00 -17.22
CA VAL A 495 16.80 -10.77 -16.54
C VAL A 495 17.74 -10.53 -15.36
N ASP A 496 18.37 -9.38 -15.37
CA ASP A 496 19.25 -8.91 -14.30
C ASP A 496 18.59 -7.74 -13.57
N VAL A 497 18.48 -7.85 -12.24
CA VAL A 497 17.89 -6.82 -11.38
C VAL A 497 18.94 -6.29 -10.42
N TYR A 498 19.23 -5.00 -10.50
CA TYR A 498 20.23 -4.31 -9.69
C TYR A 498 19.58 -3.45 -8.62
N PHE A 499 19.92 -3.68 -7.37
CA PHE A 499 19.53 -2.87 -6.23
C PHE A 499 20.73 -2.04 -5.76
N PHE A 500 20.66 -0.73 -5.95
CA PHE A 500 21.71 0.18 -5.52
C PHE A 500 21.43 0.75 -4.13
N GLY A 501 22.43 0.73 -3.26
CA GLY A 501 22.38 1.35 -1.95
C GLY A 501 23.72 1.94 -1.55
N HIS A 502 23.71 3.07 -0.85
CA HIS A 502 24.93 3.61 -0.26
C HIS A 502 25.31 2.80 0.97
N ARG A 503 26.57 2.33 0.99
CA ARG A 503 27.14 1.54 2.08
C ARG A 503 27.04 2.26 3.42
N ALA A 504 26.79 1.51 4.49
CA ALA A 504 26.66 2.01 5.87
C ALA A 504 25.57 3.08 6.06
N THR A 505 24.53 3.09 5.23
CA THR A 505 23.39 4.02 5.35
C THR A 505 22.07 3.32 5.68
N ALA A 506 21.06 4.13 5.99
CA ALA A 506 19.68 3.66 6.13
C ALA A 506 19.16 2.94 4.88
N GLN A 507 19.70 3.20 3.69
CA GLN A 507 19.29 2.55 2.43
C GLN A 507 19.61 1.05 2.45
N MET A 508 20.85 0.65 2.82
CA MET A 508 21.21 -0.77 2.92
C MET A 508 20.43 -1.47 4.01
N THR A 509 20.27 -0.81 5.17
CA THR A 509 19.42 -1.35 6.24
C THR A 509 17.97 -1.57 5.80
N CYS A 510 17.42 -0.65 5.00
CA CYS A 510 16.08 -0.79 4.45
C CYS A 510 15.98 -1.98 3.48
N LEU A 511 16.96 -2.14 2.57
CA LEU A 511 17.02 -3.29 1.65
C LEU A 511 17.10 -4.62 2.40
N GLU A 512 17.92 -4.73 3.43
CA GLU A 512 17.98 -5.92 4.29
C GLU A 512 16.65 -6.26 4.96
N LEU A 513 15.95 -5.23 5.47
CA LEU A 513 14.65 -5.41 6.12
C LEU A 513 13.55 -5.80 5.12
N MET A 514 13.60 -5.27 3.91
CA MET A 514 12.69 -5.65 2.83
C MET A 514 12.91 -7.09 2.40
N ALA A 515 14.16 -7.51 2.23
CA ALA A 515 14.54 -8.88 1.94
C ALA A 515 13.94 -9.86 2.96
N LYS A 516 14.03 -9.51 4.24
CA LYS A 516 13.46 -10.30 5.34
C LYS A 516 11.95 -10.47 5.22
N LYS A 517 11.22 -9.43 4.86
CA LYS A 517 9.75 -9.51 4.70
C LYS A 517 9.33 -10.33 3.49
N ILE A 518 10.08 -10.25 2.41
CA ILE A 518 9.84 -11.04 1.20
C ILE A 518 9.91 -12.52 1.53
N ALA A 519 10.96 -12.96 2.24
CA ALA A 519 11.12 -14.36 2.62
C ALA A 519 9.96 -14.90 3.48
N VAL A 520 9.46 -14.10 4.44
CA VAL A 520 8.28 -14.48 5.25
C VAL A 520 7.03 -14.59 4.38
N SER A 521 6.82 -13.68 3.44
CA SER A 521 5.68 -13.73 2.52
C SER A 521 5.71 -14.96 1.64
N GLN A 522 6.86 -15.32 1.10
CA GLN A 522 7.06 -16.49 0.24
C GLN A 522 6.88 -17.81 1.01
N SER A 523 7.43 -17.92 2.21
CA SER A 523 7.27 -19.11 3.06
C SER A 523 5.80 -19.43 3.38
N THR A 524 4.96 -18.41 3.45
CA THR A 524 3.51 -18.54 3.67
C THR A 524 2.74 -18.89 2.40
N SER A 525 3.28 -18.60 1.23
CA SER A 525 2.71 -18.91 -0.08
C SER A 525 3.13 -20.31 -0.59
N GLY A 526 3.88 -21.09 0.20
CA GLY A 526 4.40 -22.39 -0.19
C GLY A 526 5.62 -22.32 -1.12
N ASP A 527 6.16 -21.12 -1.34
CA ASP A 527 7.38 -20.92 -2.10
C ASP A 527 8.61 -21.09 -1.21
N MET A 528 9.57 -21.89 -1.67
CA MET A 528 10.91 -21.84 -1.10
C MET A 528 11.60 -20.55 -1.60
N PRO A 529 12.35 -19.85 -0.74
CA PRO A 529 13.10 -18.67 -1.15
C PRO A 529 14.12 -19.02 -2.24
N GLU A 530 13.96 -18.47 -3.44
CA GLU A 530 14.89 -18.70 -4.57
C GLU A 530 15.71 -17.44 -4.91
N SER A 531 15.46 -16.30 -4.25
CA SER A 531 16.13 -15.05 -4.56
C SER A 531 17.15 -14.62 -3.50
N GLY A 532 18.16 -13.86 -3.91
CA GLY A 532 19.21 -13.34 -3.02
C GLY A 532 18.68 -12.45 -1.89
N LEU A 533 17.51 -11.83 -2.07
CA LEU A 533 16.77 -11.10 -1.04
C LEU A 533 16.28 -12.02 0.09
N ASP A 534 16.16 -13.30 -0.16
CA ASP A 534 15.60 -14.28 0.78
C ASP A 534 16.61 -14.74 1.84
N ILE A 535 17.90 -14.62 1.56
CA ILE A 535 19.01 -15.15 2.40
C ILE A 535 19.24 -14.30 3.67
N LEU A 536 18.78 -13.07 3.73
CA LEU A 536 19.11 -12.09 4.78
C LEU A 536 18.19 -12.09 6.02
N ASN A 537 17.43 -13.13 6.29
CA ASN A 537 16.25 -13.09 7.19
C ASN A 537 16.49 -13.40 8.68
N GLN A 538 16.08 -12.50 9.58
CA GLN A 538 15.80 -12.78 11.02
C GLN A 538 15.21 -11.63 11.87
N ASN A 539 14.04 -11.00 11.63
CA ASN A 539 13.29 -10.20 12.64
C ASN A 539 11.94 -9.63 12.15
N ASP A 540 10.96 -9.49 13.06
CA ASP A 540 9.50 -9.40 12.82
C ASP A 540 8.85 -8.00 12.84
N ASP A 541 9.58 -6.90 12.83
CA ASP A 541 9.01 -5.53 12.91
C ASP A 541 8.58 -4.96 11.54
N SER A 542 7.71 -3.94 11.52
CA SER A 542 7.48 -3.17 10.28
C SER A 542 8.81 -2.55 9.82
N ILE A 543 8.99 -2.35 8.51
CA ILE A 543 10.27 -1.84 7.97
C ILE A 543 10.62 -0.50 8.62
N GLU A 544 9.63 0.40 8.77
CA GLU A 544 9.83 1.69 9.41
C GLU A 544 10.22 1.56 10.88
N VAL A 545 9.54 0.69 11.63
CA VAL A 545 9.82 0.47 13.06
C VAL A 545 11.15 -0.22 13.26
N ALA A 546 11.48 -1.22 12.43
CA ALA A 546 12.76 -1.92 12.51
C ALA A 546 13.93 -1.00 12.11
N LEU A 547 13.75 -0.17 11.08
CA LEU A 547 14.72 0.83 10.67
C LEU A 547 14.89 1.90 11.74
N ALA A 548 13.81 2.38 12.34
CA ALA A 548 13.84 3.32 13.45
C ALA A 548 14.60 2.75 14.67
N LYS A 549 14.33 1.51 15.03
CA LYS A 549 15.05 0.84 16.13
C LYS A 549 16.54 0.77 15.88
N LYS A 550 16.98 0.45 14.66
CA LYS A 550 18.40 0.45 14.28
C LYS A 550 19.03 1.86 14.27
N LEU A 551 18.28 2.90 13.96
CA LEU A 551 18.73 4.29 13.99
C LEU A 551 18.79 4.87 15.41
N VAL A 552 18.00 4.34 16.32
CA VAL A 552 17.90 4.80 17.71
C VAL A 552 18.77 3.96 18.65
N ALA A 553 19.14 2.75 18.27
CA ALA A 553 20.15 1.96 18.99
C ALA A 553 21.53 2.59 18.87
#